data_9d6e0aad08aac27a0f8aee7b441f0e68
#
_entry.id   9d6e0aad08aac27a0f8aee7b441f0e68
#
_cell.length_a   1.000
_cell.length_b   1.000
_cell.length_c   1.000
_cell.angle_alpha   90.00
_cell.angle_beta   90.00
_cell.angle_gamma   90.00
#
_symmetry.space_group_name_H-M   'P 1'
#
loop_
_entity.id
_entity.type
_entity.pdbx_description
1 polymer ?
#
loop_
_entity_poly.entity_id
_entity_poly.type
_entity_poly.pdbx_seq_one_letter_code
_entity_poly.pdbx_strand_id
1 'polypeptide(L)'
;MAISFTLNGKSQSVDVSPDMPLLWVLRDTLSMTGTKFGCGMALCGACTVHINGEATRSCITPISSVAGKKVTTIEGLSADGSHPVQQAWMEEDVPQCGYCQSGQIMSAVALLAKKSNPTDSDIDDAMSGNICRCGTYQRIRKAIHRAANTMAGKAHSAA
;
A
#
# COMPACT_ATOMS: atom_id res chain seq x y z
N MET A 1 2.07 26.75 -8.64
CA MET A 1 1.70 26.93 -7.20
C MET A 1 2.12 25.66 -6.45
N ALA A 2 2.91 25.81 -5.39
CA ALA A 2 3.37 24.66 -4.61
C ALA A 2 2.19 23.96 -3.91
N ILE A 3 2.14 22.63 -4.03
CA ILE A 3 1.13 21.78 -3.40
C ILE A 3 1.78 21.11 -2.20
N SER A 4 1.20 21.37 -1.02
CA SER A 4 1.73 20.83 0.24
C SER A 4 0.87 19.71 0.77
N PHE A 5 1.51 18.63 1.26
CA PHE A 5 0.87 17.45 1.86
C PHE A 5 1.83 16.77 2.85
N THR A 6 1.34 15.83 3.62
CA THR A 6 2.21 15.04 4.51
C THR A 6 2.53 13.71 3.82
N LEU A 7 3.81 13.39 3.65
CA LEU A 7 4.27 12.13 3.06
C LEU A 7 5.08 11.36 4.09
N ASN A 8 4.62 10.15 4.44
CA ASN A 8 5.28 9.27 5.42
C ASN A 8 5.64 10.01 6.73
N GLY A 9 4.70 10.81 7.22
CA GLY A 9 4.84 11.60 8.44
C GLY A 9 5.65 12.90 8.31
N LYS A 10 6.19 13.21 7.13
CA LYS A 10 6.98 14.44 6.88
C LYS A 10 6.21 15.40 5.98
N SER A 11 6.28 16.70 6.27
CA SER A 11 5.71 17.72 5.39
C SER A 11 6.50 17.76 4.08
N GLN A 12 5.78 17.77 2.96
CA GLN A 12 6.31 17.89 1.60
C GLN A 12 5.61 19.03 0.87
N SER A 13 6.36 19.69 -0.01
CA SER A 13 5.83 20.69 -0.92
C SER A 13 6.45 20.49 -2.29
N VAL A 14 5.63 20.41 -3.32
CA VAL A 14 6.06 20.16 -4.70
C VAL A 14 5.46 21.23 -5.62
N ASP A 15 6.26 21.70 -6.57
CA ASP A 15 5.83 22.64 -7.60
C ASP A 15 5.77 21.91 -8.95
N VAL A 16 4.62 21.29 -9.21
CA VAL A 16 4.33 20.50 -10.38
C VAL A 16 2.92 20.83 -10.90
N SER A 17 2.57 20.35 -12.11
CA SER A 17 1.20 20.49 -12.61
C SER A 17 0.20 19.88 -11.61
N PRO A 18 -0.89 20.61 -11.27
CA PRO A 18 -1.90 20.12 -10.33
C PRO A 18 -2.60 18.83 -10.78
N ASP A 19 -2.62 18.55 -12.07
CA ASP A 19 -3.21 17.34 -12.66
C ASP A 19 -2.23 16.17 -12.72
N MET A 20 -0.94 16.40 -12.39
CA MET A 20 0.06 15.32 -12.39
C MET A 20 -0.39 14.19 -11.46
N PRO A 21 -0.43 12.91 -11.92
CA PRO A 21 -0.75 11.78 -11.06
C PRO A 21 0.23 11.67 -9.88
N LEU A 22 -0.30 11.44 -8.69
CA LEU A 22 0.50 11.25 -7.46
C LEU A 22 1.62 10.22 -7.65
N LEU A 23 1.37 9.16 -8.43
CA LEU A 23 2.38 8.14 -8.74
C LEU A 23 3.67 8.76 -9.30
N TRP A 24 3.56 9.68 -10.27
CA TRP A 24 4.73 10.30 -10.89
C TRP A 24 5.40 11.33 -9.99
N VAL A 25 4.62 12.04 -9.18
CA VAL A 25 5.19 12.89 -8.13
C VAL A 25 6.05 12.08 -7.17
N LEU A 26 5.56 10.93 -6.72
CA LEU A 26 6.32 10.04 -5.83
C LEU A 26 7.59 9.53 -6.51
N ARG A 27 7.47 8.99 -7.74
CA ARG A 27 8.57 8.30 -8.41
C ARG A 27 9.60 9.25 -9.02
N ASP A 28 9.14 10.26 -9.76
CA ASP A 28 10.02 11.11 -10.57
C ASP A 28 10.45 12.37 -9.83
N THR A 29 9.52 13.03 -9.12
CA THR A 29 9.84 14.27 -8.39
C THR A 29 10.51 13.98 -7.05
N LEU A 30 10.04 12.97 -6.31
CA LEU A 30 10.52 12.66 -4.96
C LEU A 30 11.44 11.42 -4.91
N SER A 31 11.73 10.80 -6.05
CA SER A 31 12.60 9.62 -6.18
C SER A 31 12.19 8.42 -5.31
N MET A 32 10.90 8.31 -4.96
CA MET A 32 10.35 7.22 -4.16
C MET A 32 9.83 6.13 -5.08
N THR A 33 10.63 5.13 -5.35
CA THR A 33 10.37 4.12 -6.39
C THR A 33 9.68 2.85 -5.89
N GLY A 34 9.37 2.75 -4.61
CA GLY A 34 8.67 1.59 -4.02
C GLY A 34 7.25 1.41 -4.57
N THR A 35 6.51 2.50 -4.78
CA THR A 35 5.22 2.49 -5.46
C THR A 35 5.41 2.27 -6.96
N LYS A 36 4.71 1.29 -7.57
CA LYS A 36 4.99 0.84 -8.95
C LYS A 36 3.92 1.28 -9.95
N PHE A 37 4.35 1.58 -11.17
CA PHE A 37 3.45 1.75 -12.32
C PHE A 37 3.12 0.38 -12.93
N GLY A 38 1.86 0.16 -13.28
CA GLY A 38 1.42 -1.03 -14.01
C GLY A 38 0.45 -0.64 -15.14
N CYS A 39 -0.85 -0.57 -14.89
CA CYS A 39 -1.86 -0.32 -15.92
C CYS A 39 -2.10 1.18 -16.24
N GLY A 40 -1.83 2.10 -15.30
CA GLY A 40 -2.13 3.53 -15.43
C GLY A 40 -3.61 3.91 -15.35
N MET A 41 -4.51 2.95 -15.07
CA MET A 41 -5.97 3.11 -15.12
C MET A 41 -6.67 2.49 -13.89
N ALA A 42 -5.99 2.41 -12.76
CA ALA A 42 -6.49 1.94 -11.47
C ALA A 42 -6.92 0.45 -11.37
N LEU A 43 -6.62 -0.39 -12.37
CA LEU A 43 -7.08 -1.78 -12.42
C LEU A 43 -6.14 -2.78 -11.74
N CYS A 44 -4.81 -2.59 -11.82
CA CYS A 44 -3.85 -3.61 -11.41
C CYS A 44 -3.39 -3.53 -9.95
N GLY A 45 -3.59 -2.42 -9.26
CA GLY A 45 -3.24 -2.25 -7.85
C GLY A 45 -1.76 -2.02 -7.53
N ALA A 46 -0.83 -2.09 -8.49
CA ALA A 46 0.60 -1.92 -8.25
C ALA A 46 0.97 -0.54 -7.66
N CYS A 47 0.16 0.47 -7.94
CA CYS A 47 0.35 1.84 -7.50
C CYS A 47 -0.39 2.21 -6.21
N THR A 48 -0.86 1.24 -5.44
CA THR A 48 -1.62 1.50 -4.22
C THR A 48 -0.77 2.20 -3.17
N VAL A 49 -1.31 3.31 -2.66
CA VAL A 49 -0.83 4.05 -1.48
C VAL A 49 -1.99 4.27 -0.53
N HIS A 50 -1.74 4.75 0.68
CA HIS A 50 -2.80 5.22 1.56
C HIS A 50 -2.92 6.74 1.51
N ILE A 51 -4.15 7.24 1.38
CA ILE A 51 -4.48 8.67 1.55
C ILE A 51 -5.43 8.75 2.75
N ASN A 52 -4.99 9.39 3.82
CA ASN A 52 -5.70 9.43 5.10
C ASN A 52 -6.10 8.03 5.62
N GLY A 53 -5.25 7.02 5.39
CA GLY A 53 -5.48 5.62 5.78
C GLY A 53 -6.25 4.76 4.77
N GLU A 54 -6.82 5.36 3.73
CA GLU A 54 -7.59 4.64 2.71
C GLU A 54 -6.72 4.20 1.52
N ALA A 55 -6.82 2.93 1.12
CA ALA A 55 -6.12 2.41 -0.04
C ALA A 55 -6.59 3.11 -1.33
N THR A 56 -5.67 3.74 -2.03
CA THR A 56 -5.97 4.58 -3.20
C THR A 56 -5.00 4.29 -4.33
N ARG A 57 -5.48 4.31 -5.58
CA ARG A 57 -4.68 4.09 -6.79
C ARG A 57 -4.02 5.41 -7.22
N SER A 58 -2.74 5.57 -6.94
CA SER A 58 -2.00 6.81 -7.19
C SER A 58 -1.81 7.16 -8.68
N CYS A 59 -1.96 6.19 -9.59
CA CYS A 59 -1.79 6.43 -11.03
C CYS A 59 -2.88 7.28 -11.68
N ILE A 60 -4.06 7.40 -11.04
CA ILE A 60 -5.17 8.23 -11.51
C ILE A 60 -5.53 9.37 -10.54
N THR A 61 -4.81 9.47 -9.43
CA THR A 61 -5.08 10.48 -8.41
C THR A 61 -4.25 11.73 -8.69
N PRO A 62 -4.84 12.87 -9.08
CA PRO A 62 -4.10 14.09 -9.32
C PRO A 62 -3.51 14.63 -8.01
N ILE A 63 -2.30 15.21 -8.08
CA ILE A 63 -1.60 15.72 -6.88
C ILE A 63 -2.40 16.81 -6.18
N SER A 64 -3.16 17.61 -6.89
CA SER A 64 -4.03 18.64 -6.30
C SER A 64 -5.05 18.06 -5.32
N SER A 65 -5.52 16.84 -5.55
CA SER A 65 -6.51 16.19 -4.67
C SER A 65 -5.95 15.71 -3.33
N VAL A 66 -4.62 15.70 -3.17
CA VAL A 66 -3.97 15.31 -1.90
C VAL A 66 -3.44 16.48 -1.10
N ALA A 67 -3.69 17.71 -1.54
CA ALA A 67 -3.33 18.91 -0.79
C ALA A 67 -3.86 18.86 0.65
N GLY A 68 -2.97 19.06 1.63
CA GLY A 68 -3.28 18.99 3.06
C GLY A 68 -3.56 17.60 3.62
N LYS A 69 -3.51 16.53 2.80
CA LYS A 69 -3.78 15.15 3.23
C LYS A 69 -2.50 14.42 3.65
N LYS A 70 -2.69 13.30 4.34
CA LYS A 70 -1.62 12.37 4.71
C LYS A 70 -1.51 11.27 3.67
N VAL A 71 -0.36 11.14 3.06
CA VAL A 71 -0.02 10.06 2.11
C VAL A 71 0.98 9.13 2.78
N THR A 72 0.69 7.82 2.75
CA THR A 72 1.62 6.78 3.20
C THR A 72 1.90 5.85 2.05
N THR A 73 3.18 5.67 1.72
CA THR A 73 3.66 4.73 0.72
C THR A 73 4.25 3.49 1.40
N ILE A 74 4.67 2.51 0.61
CA ILE A 74 5.32 1.30 1.14
C ILE A 74 6.59 1.63 1.95
N GLU A 75 7.33 2.66 1.57
CA GLU A 75 8.52 3.12 2.28
C GLU A 75 8.20 3.72 3.66
N GLY A 76 6.98 4.19 3.86
CA GLY A 76 6.53 4.79 5.13
C GLY A 76 5.72 3.85 6.00
N LEU A 77 5.50 2.60 5.59
CA LEU A 77 4.71 1.65 6.36
C LEU A 77 5.45 1.22 7.64
N SER A 78 6.74 0.92 7.54
CA SER A 78 7.66 0.78 8.68
C SER A 78 9.09 1.08 8.20
N ALA A 79 9.92 1.64 9.10
CA ALA A 79 11.28 2.06 8.75
C ALA A 79 12.22 0.87 8.47
N ASP A 80 11.94 -0.28 9.06
CA ASP A 80 12.79 -1.47 9.08
C ASP A 80 12.10 -2.73 8.51
N GLY A 81 10.91 -2.60 7.94
CA GLY A 81 10.13 -3.74 7.46
C GLY A 81 9.44 -4.54 8.57
N SER A 82 9.40 -4.04 9.80
CA SER A 82 8.83 -4.75 10.97
C SER A 82 7.30 -4.76 11.03
N HIS A 83 6.62 -4.11 10.11
CA HIS A 83 5.15 -4.15 10.07
C HIS A 83 4.66 -5.60 9.93
N PRO A 84 3.65 -6.05 10.72
CA PRO A 84 3.20 -7.45 10.72
C PRO A 84 2.88 -8.02 9.34
N VAL A 85 2.31 -7.22 8.45
CA VAL A 85 2.05 -7.65 7.06
C VAL A 85 3.35 -7.86 6.30
N GLN A 86 4.35 -6.99 6.44
CA GLN A 86 5.64 -7.15 5.77
C GLN A 86 6.38 -8.40 6.29
N GLN A 87 6.34 -8.65 7.60
CA GLN A 87 6.91 -9.86 8.19
C GLN A 87 6.21 -11.13 7.67
N ALA A 88 4.88 -11.14 7.65
CA ALA A 88 4.12 -12.26 7.13
C ALA A 88 4.42 -12.54 5.64
N TRP A 89 4.65 -11.50 4.84
CA TRP A 89 5.08 -11.63 3.44
C TRP A 89 6.42 -12.32 3.28
N MET A 90 7.37 -12.04 4.16
CA MET A 90 8.68 -12.71 4.18
C MET A 90 8.56 -14.15 4.67
N GLU A 91 7.84 -14.39 5.76
CA GLU A 91 7.67 -15.71 6.35
C GLU A 91 6.90 -16.69 5.44
N GLU A 92 5.98 -16.21 4.63
CA GLU A 92 5.23 -17.03 3.65
C GLU A 92 5.91 -17.08 2.27
N ASP A 93 7.08 -16.48 2.13
CA ASP A 93 7.84 -16.42 0.87
C ASP A 93 6.96 -15.99 -0.33
N VAL A 94 6.19 -14.92 -0.13
CA VAL A 94 5.16 -14.49 -1.08
C VAL A 94 5.72 -14.06 -2.42
N PRO A 95 6.79 -13.22 -2.50
CA PRO A 95 7.23 -12.66 -3.78
C PRO A 95 7.85 -13.70 -4.72
N GLN A 96 7.62 -13.52 -6.03
CA GLN A 96 8.48 -14.07 -7.08
C GLN A 96 9.24 -12.91 -7.74
N CYS A 97 8.67 -12.24 -8.76
CA CYS A 97 9.35 -11.08 -9.35
C CYS A 97 9.36 -9.85 -8.44
N GLY A 98 8.49 -9.77 -7.45
CA GLY A 98 8.41 -8.68 -6.48
C GLY A 98 7.68 -7.42 -6.95
N TYR A 99 7.35 -7.29 -8.24
CA TYR A 99 6.89 -6.02 -8.81
C TYR A 99 5.55 -5.53 -8.23
N CYS A 100 4.58 -6.40 -8.04
CA CYS A 100 3.25 -6.03 -7.51
C CYS A 100 3.19 -5.95 -5.98
N GLN A 101 4.24 -6.35 -5.26
CA GLN A 101 4.16 -6.64 -3.84
C GLN A 101 3.93 -5.40 -2.98
N SER A 102 4.50 -4.25 -3.33
CA SER A 102 4.21 -3.01 -2.61
C SER A 102 2.72 -2.67 -2.62
N GLY A 103 2.07 -2.76 -3.77
CA GLY A 103 0.63 -2.55 -3.89
C GLY A 103 -0.21 -3.61 -3.16
N GLN A 104 0.21 -4.88 -3.22
CA GLN A 104 -0.44 -5.99 -2.49
C GLN A 104 -0.39 -5.75 -0.98
N ILE A 105 0.78 -5.41 -0.44
CA ILE A 105 0.98 -5.13 0.99
C ILE A 105 0.13 -3.93 1.42
N MET A 106 0.14 -2.82 0.67
CA MET A 106 -0.63 -1.63 1.02
C MET A 106 -2.15 -1.92 1.03
N SER A 107 -2.65 -2.72 0.08
CA SER A 107 -4.05 -3.15 0.07
C SER A 107 -4.39 -4.06 1.26
N ALA A 108 -3.51 -5.01 1.59
CA ALA A 108 -3.69 -5.90 2.74
C ALA A 108 -3.69 -5.14 4.08
N VAL A 109 -2.82 -4.16 4.25
CA VAL A 109 -2.80 -3.30 5.45
C VAL A 109 -4.10 -2.53 5.61
N ALA A 110 -4.65 -1.97 4.53
CA ALA A 110 -5.93 -1.27 4.57
C ALA A 110 -7.10 -2.21 4.89
N LEU A 111 -7.08 -3.45 4.40
CA LEU A 111 -8.06 -4.48 4.77
C LEU A 111 -7.99 -4.77 6.27
N LEU A 112 -6.80 -5.08 6.80
CA LEU A 112 -6.62 -5.46 8.20
C LEU A 112 -6.90 -4.32 9.17
N ALA A 113 -6.74 -3.06 8.76
CA ALA A 113 -7.14 -1.90 9.53
C ALA A 113 -8.67 -1.81 9.69
N LYS A 114 -9.45 -2.29 8.70
CA LYS A 114 -10.92 -2.31 8.74
C LYS A 114 -11.48 -3.59 9.33
N LYS A 115 -10.83 -4.72 9.11
CA LYS A 115 -11.27 -6.04 9.53
C LYS A 115 -10.08 -6.85 10.05
N SER A 116 -9.98 -6.94 11.36
CA SER A 116 -8.84 -7.57 12.06
C SER A 116 -8.78 -9.10 11.89
N ASN A 117 -9.89 -9.74 11.55
CA ASN A 117 -9.97 -11.20 11.28
C ASN A 117 -10.77 -11.44 9.99
N PRO A 118 -10.18 -11.21 8.81
CA PRO A 118 -10.88 -11.38 7.53
C PRO A 118 -11.08 -12.88 7.21
N THR A 119 -12.21 -13.20 6.59
CA THR A 119 -12.43 -14.51 5.94
C THR A 119 -11.74 -14.55 4.58
N ASP A 120 -11.65 -15.73 3.95
CA ASP A 120 -11.13 -15.86 2.59
C ASP A 120 -11.90 -15.00 1.60
N SER A 121 -13.24 -14.94 1.72
CA SER A 121 -14.07 -14.07 0.88
C SER A 121 -13.74 -12.59 1.07
N ASP A 122 -13.54 -12.14 2.30
CA ASP A 122 -13.14 -10.74 2.56
C ASP A 122 -11.80 -10.39 1.93
N ILE A 123 -10.86 -11.34 1.97
CA ILE A 123 -9.54 -11.18 1.35
C ILE A 123 -9.70 -11.14 -0.17
N ASP A 124 -10.44 -12.07 -0.76
CA ASP A 124 -10.65 -12.12 -2.20
C ASP A 124 -11.31 -10.83 -2.72
N ASP A 125 -12.32 -10.33 -2.03
CA ASP A 125 -12.99 -9.07 -2.39
C ASP A 125 -12.03 -7.86 -2.29
N ALA A 126 -11.31 -7.74 -1.17
CA ALA A 126 -10.40 -6.63 -0.94
C ALA A 126 -9.18 -6.63 -1.89
N MET A 127 -8.71 -7.82 -2.27
CA MET A 127 -7.52 -8.01 -3.10
C MET A 127 -7.83 -8.18 -4.59
N SER A 128 -9.11 -8.25 -5.00
CA SER A 128 -9.55 -8.45 -6.40
C SER A 128 -8.97 -7.47 -7.40
N GLY A 129 -8.71 -6.23 -6.98
CA GLY A 129 -8.06 -5.18 -7.77
C GLY A 129 -6.53 -5.19 -7.72
N ASN A 130 -5.89 -6.26 -7.23
CA ASN A 130 -4.43 -6.38 -7.13
C ASN A 130 -3.96 -7.58 -7.96
N ILE A 131 -3.38 -7.31 -9.13
CA ILE A 131 -2.94 -8.34 -10.08
C ILE A 131 -1.52 -8.79 -9.77
N CYS A 132 -1.30 -10.11 -9.69
CA CYS A 132 0.01 -10.74 -9.61
C CYS A 132 0.23 -11.63 -10.84
N ARG A 133 1.13 -11.24 -11.75
CA ARG A 133 1.42 -12.02 -12.97
C ARG A 133 2.11 -13.36 -12.67
N CYS A 134 2.84 -13.44 -11.55
CA CYS A 134 3.46 -14.69 -11.07
C CYS A 134 2.47 -15.65 -10.39
N GLY A 135 1.24 -15.21 -10.12
CA GLY A 135 0.17 -16.05 -9.58
C GLY A 135 0.35 -16.44 -8.11
N THR A 136 1.01 -15.61 -7.29
CA THR A 136 1.28 -15.92 -5.87
C THR A 136 0.08 -15.71 -4.94
N TYR A 137 -1.14 -15.71 -5.44
CA TYR A 137 -2.37 -15.39 -4.69
C TYR A 137 -2.59 -16.26 -3.46
N GLN A 138 -2.27 -17.56 -3.54
CA GLN A 138 -2.40 -18.49 -2.40
C GLN A 138 -1.48 -18.07 -1.23
N ARG A 139 -0.24 -17.67 -1.54
CA ARG A 139 0.71 -17.17 -0.54
C ARG A 139 0.28 -15.81 0.02
N ILE A 140 -0.25 -14.92 -0.81
CA ILE A 140 -0.80 -13.62 -0.39
C ILE A 140 -1.91 -13.83 0.63
N ARG A 141 -2.89 -14.70 0.34
CA ARG A 141 -4.00 -15.02 1.26
C ARG A 141 -3.47 -15.55 2.60
N LYS A 142 -2.56 -16.52 2.55
CA LYS A 142 -1.94 -17.11 3.73
C LYS A 142 -1.20 -16.06 4.56
N ALA A 143 -0.45 -15.17 3.93
CA ALA A 143 0.27 -14.09 4.59
C ALA A 143 -0.69 -13.08 5.26
N ILE A 144 -1.83 -12.77 4.66
CA ILE A 144 -2.85 -11.90 5.27
C ILE A 144 -3.41 -12.54 6.54
N HIS A 145 -3.77 -13.83 6.52
CA HIS A 145 -4.22 -14.54 7.72
C HIS A 145 -3.15 -14.57 8.83
N ARG A 146 -1.89 -14.85 8.44
CA ARG A 146 -0.76 -14.81 9.39
C ARG A 146 -0.61 -13.44 10.03
N ALA A 147 -0.64 -12.38 9.24
CA ALA A 147 -0.54 -11.02 9.74
C ALA A 147 -1.70 -10.67 10.69
N ALA A 148 -2.93 -11.07 10.36
CA ALA A 148 -4.11 -10.88 11.20
C ALA A 148 -3.92 -11.56 12.57
N ASN A 149 -3.45 -12.81 12.59
CA ASN A 149 -3.18 -13.54 13.83
C ASN A 149 -2.08 -12.88 14.67
N THR A 150 -1.00 -12.41 14.04
CA THR A 150 0.09 -11.71 14.73
C THR A 150 -0.38 -10.40 15.35
N MET A 151 -1.22 -9.65 14.64
CA MET A 151 -1.79 -8.39 15.14
C MET A 151 -2.75 -8.64 16.32
N ALA A 152 -3.59 -9.67 16.25
CA ALA A 152 -4.48 -10.08 17.34
C ALA A 152 -3.71 -10.52 18.59
N GLY A 153 -2.63 -11.31 18.44
CA GLY A 153 -1.78 -11.76 19.55
C GLY A 153 -1.06 -10.61 20.24
N LYS A 154 -0.59 -9.61 19.48
CA LYS A 154 0.00 -8.39 20.08
C LYS A 154 -1.01 -7.54 20.84
N ALA A 155 -2.26 -7.50 20.43
CA ALA A 155 -3.31 -6.79 21.16
C ALA A 155 -3.61 -7.43 22.53
N HIS A 156 -3.49 -8.76 22.67
CA HIS A 156 -3.68 -9.48 23.94
C HIS A 156 -2.49 -9.35 24.92
N SER A 157 -1.27 -9.12 24.41
CA SER A 157 -0.08 -8.96 25.26
C SER A 157 0.14 -7.53 25.73
N ALA A 158 -0.63 -6.56 25.27
CA ALA A 158 -0.56 -5.15 25.64
C ALA A 158 -1.67 -4.72 26.63
N ALA A 159 -2.54 -5.65 27.07
CA ALA A 159 -3.58 -5.47 28.07
C ALA A 159 -3.16 -6.09 29.39
#